data_4096c65ac47fd0e60d76f979cc79f7d0
#
_entry.id   4096c65ac47fd0e60d76f979cc79f7d0
#
_cell.length_a   1.000
_cell.length_b   1.000
_cell.length_c   1.000
_cell.angle_alpha   90.00
_cell.angle_beta   90.00
_cell.angle_gamma   90.00
#
_symmetry.space_group_name_H-M   'P 1'
#
loop_
_entity.id
_entity.type
_entity.pdbx_description
1 polymer ?
#
loop_
_entity_poly.entity_id
_entity_poly.type
_entity_poly.pdbx_seq_one_letter_code
_entity_poly.pdbx_strand_id
1 'polypeptide(L)'
;MSMNRFLLLSMFLLTSVSLSAQTSYSGFIGKYPIELVTDIYSDGDARAIYAYSNYDEPMVINGELKQGILTLNEKDSIGQVKATLTFESFDKGSNRLEGVWKDVKDARQLPIRLTKNFDIDYGNDIEWTDREIIQPVSLRNHYFKLVVSKEKGSFSARVTGLKILEKKTDKLIQKFDVSCQLWGLDNISINDYNFDGVDDFSVFEHQYAGPNTSSLYFLYDPETQHYFESGFSGVSLEFDPETKTIYEWNQSGAGVTTAEYKVIDNKMVVVKQSCFKWDY
;
A
#
# COMPACT_ATOMS: atom_id res chain seq x y z
N MET A 1 -42.60 44.68 -22.85
CA MET A 1 -41.64 43.69 -23.37
C MET A 1 -40.53 43.53 -22.31
N SER A 2 -40.66 42.53 -21.46
CA SER A 2 -39.67 42.25 -20.41
C SER A 2 -38.86 41.01 -20.85
N MET A 3 -37.59 41.17 -20.97
CA MET A 3 -36.67 40.15 -21.43
C MET A 3 -36.06 39.46 -20.21
N ASN A 4 -36.53 38.26 -19.90
CA ASN A 4 -36.03 37.41 -18.82
C ASN A 4 -34.62 36.96 -19.17
N ARG A 5 -33.64 37.38 -18.41
CA ARG A 5 -32.28 36.86 -18.42
C ARG A 5 -32.26 35.58 -17.54
N PHE A 6 -32.19 34.43 -18.19
CA PHE A 6 -31.84 33.14 -17.52
C PHE A 6 -30.34 33.21 -17.15
N LEU A 7 -30.04 33.30 -15.89
CA LEU A 7 -28.70 33.06 -15.34
C LEU A 7 -28.51 31.54 -15.24
N LEU A 8 -27.76 30.94 -16.16
CA LEU A 8 -27.24 29.57 -16.02
C LEU A 8 -26.11 29.59 -14.97
N LEU A 9 -26.43 29.18 -13.77
CA LEU A 9 -25.46 28.90 -12.73
C LEU A 9 -24.84 27.53 -13.04
N SER A 10 -23.68 27.52 -13.75
CA SER A 10 -22.88 26.31 -13.92
C SER A 10 -22.20 26.01 -12.58
N MET A 11 -22.76 25.05 -11.87
CA MET A 11 -22.20 24.49 -10.65
C MET A 11 -20.99 23.62 -11.06
N PHE A 12 -19.80 24.22 -11.03
CA PHE A 12 -18.55 23.46 -11.11
C PHE A 12 -18.47 22.58 -9.87
N LEU A 13 -18.76 21.27 -10.02
CA LEU A 13 -18.35 20.28 -9.05
C LEU A 13 -16.81 20.24 -9.08
N LEU A 14 -16.19 20.96 -8.16
CA LEU A 14 -14.80 20.73 -7.79
C LEU A 14 -14.74 19.35 -7.13
N THR A 15 -14.43 18.32 -7.93
CA THR A 15 -13.95 17.06 -7.38
C THR A 15 -12.62 17.37 -6.73
N SER A 16 -12.63 17.50 -5.40
CA SER A 16 -11.39 17.53 -4.62
C SER A 16 -10.68 16.21 -4.83
N VAL A 17 -9.67 16.20 -5.68
CA VAL A 17 -8.70 15.11 -5.72
C VAL A 17 -8.03 15.14 -4.36
N SER A 18 -8.32 14.16 -3.52
CA SER A 18 -7.65 13.98 -2.23
C SER A 18 -6.19 13.65 -2.54
N LEU A 19 -5.34 14.67 -2.55
CA LEU A 19 -3.90 14.51 -2.68
C LEU A 19 -3.39 13.97 -1.34
N SER A 20 -3.21 12.68 -1.24
CA SER A 20 -2.46 12.10 -0.14
C SER A 20 -0.97 12.41 -0.33
N ALA A 21 -0.27 12.57 0.77
CA ALA A 21 1.14 12.93 0.76
C ALA A 21 1.95 11.83 1.43
N GLN A 22 2.56 10.98 0.60
CA GLN A 22 3.46 9.95 1.08
C GLN A 22 4.88 10.49 1.19
N THR A 23 5.48 10.33 2.36
CA THR A 23 6.85 10.78 2.63
C THR A 23 7.62 9.69 3.37
N SER A 24 8.81 9.37 2.87
CA SER A 24 9.74 8.43 3.51
C SER A 24 10.76 9.18 4.34
N TYR A 25 11.02 8.65 5.52
CA TYR A 25 12.00 9.15 6.49
C TYR A 25 12.87 8.02 7.01
N SER A 26 14.08 8.35 7.46
CA SER A 26 14.94 7.47 8.25
C SER A 26 15.59 8.23 9.39
N GLY A 27 15.93 7.53 10.47
CA GLY A 27 16.56 8.15 11.64
C GLY A 27 16.38 7.31 12.90
N PHE A 28 16.02 7.94 14.02
CA PHE A 28 16.07 7.28 15.32
C PHE A 28 14.87 7.61 16.20
N ILE A 29 14.41 6.59 16.96
CA ILE A 29 13.65 6.75 18.20
C ILE A 29 14.61 6.46 19.37
N GLY A 30 15.01 7.49 20.12
CA GLY A 30 16.08 7.38 21.10
C GLY A 30 17.40 6.98 20.47
N LYS A 31 17.85 5.74 20.71
CA LYS A 31 19.05 5.14 20.10
C LYS A 31 18.75 4.09 19.01
N TYR A 32 17.48 3.83 18.77
CA TYR A 32 17.03 2.76 17.87
C TYR A 32 16.80 3.30 16.47
N PRO A 33 17.54 2.82 15.46
CA PRO A 33 17.35 3.25 14.09
C PRO A 33 16.01 2.76 13.55
N ILE A 34 15.32 3.61 12.80
CA ILE A 34 14.04 3.30 12.16
C ILE A 34 13.95 3.82 10.74
N GLU A 35 13.13 3.16 9.95
CA GLU A 35 12.50 3.70 8.74
C GLU A 35 11.04 4.03 9.06
N LEU A 36 10.53 5.14 8.53
CA LEU A 36 9.14 5.57 8.65
C LEU A 36 8.64 6.03 7.29
N VAL A 37 7.46 5.57 6.90
CA VAL A 37 6.72 6.11 5.74
C VAL A 37 5.38 6.62 6.24
N THR A 38 5.05 7.87 5.93
CA THR A 38 3.77 8.48 6.28
C THR A 38 2.90 8.65 5.05
N ASP A 39 1.60 8.53 5.22
CA ASP A 39 0.56 8.88 4.26
C ASP A 39 -0.46 9.78 4.98
N ILE A 40 -0.52 11.05 4.59
CA ILE A 40 -1.36 12.06 5.24
C ILE A 40 -2.40 12.54 4.23
N TYR A 41 -3.66 12.32 4.55
CA TYR A 41 -4.80 12.66 3.72
C TYR A 41 -5.20 14.13 3.89
N SER A 42 -5.96 14.65 2.93
CA SER A 42 -6.37 16.07 2.90
C SER A 42 -7.31 16.48 4.03
N ASP A 43 -8.03 15.53 4.65
CA ASP A 43 -8.88 15.72 5.81
C ASP A 43 -8.11 15.72 7.14
N GLY A 44 -6.83 15.39 7.08
CA GLY A 44 -5.93 15.32 8.23
C GLY A 44 -5.77 13.91 8.80
N ASP A 45 -6.51 12.92 8.33
CA ASP A 45 -6.24 11.53 8.70
C ASP A 45 -4.82 11.16 8.28
N ALA A 46 -4.15 10.41 9.12
CA ALA A 46 -2.77 9.99 8.90
C ALA A 46 -2.60 8.50 9.13
N ARG A 47 -1.86 7.89 8.22
CA ARG A 47 -1.40 6.51 8.34
C ARG A 47 0.11 6.46 8.16
N ALA A 48 0.77 5.58 8.87
CA ALA A 48 2.20 5.39 8.69
C ALA A 48 2.58 3.92 8.87
N ILE A 49 3.74 3.58 8.29
CA ILE A 49 4.42 2.31 8.52
C ILE A 49 5.79 2.65 9.07
N TYR A 50 6.19 2.03 10.15
CA TYR A 50 7.57 2.13 10.60
C TYR A 50 8.13 0.77 11.01
N ALA A 51 9.44 0.61 10.88
CA ALA A 51 10.16 -0.56 11.32
C ALA A 51 11.48 -0.16 11.99
N TYR A 52 11.87 -0.90 13.02
CA TYR A 52 13.21 -0.80 13.59
C TYR A 52 14.18 -1.57 12.70
N SER A 53 15.22 -0.92 12.18
CA SER A 53 16.18 -1.49 11.22
C SER A 53 16.91 -2.76 11.69
N ASN A 54 16.87 -3.08 13.00
CA ASN A 54 17.46 -4.31 13.53
C ASN A 54 16.46 -5.47 13.65
N TYR A 55 15.19 -5.24 13.36
CA TYR A 55 14.11 -6.21 13.46
C TYR A 55 13.36 -6.37 12.15
N ASP A 56 13.22 -5.27 11.40
CA ASP A 56 12.55 -5.18 10.07
C ASP A 56 11.13 -5.77 10.07
N GLU A 57 10.44 -5.60 11.22
CA GLU A 57 9.03 -5.93 11.38
C GLU A 57 8.20 -4.67 11.18
N PRO A 58 7.45 -4.56 10.10
CA PRO A 58 6.63 -3.38 9.84
C PRO A 58 5.50 -3.24 10.86
N MET A 59 5.34 -2.04 11.40
CA MET A 59 4.23 -1.68 12.27
C MET A 59 3.37 -0.63 11.60
N VAL A 60 2.10 -0.95 11.41
CA VAL A 60 1.10 0.00 10.88
C VAL A 60 0.54 0.82 12.03
N ILE A 61 0.63 2.12 11.92
CA ILE A 61 0.12 3.07 12.90
C ILE A 61 -0.79 4.09 12.22
N ASN A 62 -1.86 4.50 12.92
CA ASN A 62 -2.81 5.46 12.43
C ASN A 62 -2.93 6.63 13.39
N GLY A 63 -3.34 7.77 12.89
CA GLY A 63 -3.49 8.98 13.67
C GLY A 63 -4.04 10.13 12.86
N GLU A 64 -3.66 11.33 13.25
CA GLU A 64 -4.18 12.55 12.64
C GLU A 64 -3.18 13.70 12.66
N LEU A 65 -3.27 14.56 11.67
CA LEU A 65 -2.61 15.85 11.60
C LEU A 65 -3.63 16.95 11.89
N LYS A 66 -3.51 17.59 13.06
CA LYS A 66 -4.37 18.71 13.45
C LYS A 66 -3.54 19.91 13.89
N GLN A 67 -3.80 21.09 13.32
CA GLN A 67 -3.15 22.35 13.69
C GLN A 67 -1.61 22.28 13.68
N GLY A 68 -1.03 21.51 12.73
CA GLY A 68 0.42 21.34 12.62
C GLY A 68 0.99 20.29 13.61
N ILE A 69 0.17 19.60 14.36
CA ILE A 69 0.58 18.50 15.24
C ILE A 69 0.18 17.19 14.58
N LEU A 70 1.16 16.35 14.26
CA LEU A 70 0.94 14.99 13.80
C LEU A 70 1.04 14.04 15.00
N THR A 71 -0.03 13.31 15.27
CA THR A 71 -0.08 12.27 16.31
C THR A 71 -0.38 10.92 15.68
N LEU A 72 0.50 9.94 15.89
CA LEU A 72 0.36 8.57 15.39
C LEU A 72 0.31 7.61 16.60
N ASN A 73 -0.54 6.59 16.53
CA ASN A 73 -0.81 5.68 17.64
C ASN A 73 -0.38 4.26 17.28
N GLU A 74 0.54 3.72 18.08
CA GLU A 74 0.88 2.30 18.06
C GLU A 74 -0.13 1.52 18.92
N LYS A 75 -0.74 0.50 18.34
CA LYS A 75 -1.75 -0.33 19.02
C LYS A 75 -1.26 -1.76 19.20
N ASP A 76 -1.75 -2.42 20.24
CA ASP A 76 -1.56 -3.86 20.40
C ASP A 76 -2.57 -4.68 19.55
N SER A 77 -2.48 -6.01 19.66
CA SER A 77 -3.34 -6.95 18.93
C SER A 77 -4.83 -6.85 19.27
N ILE A 78 -5.18 -6.21 20.40
CA ILE A 78 -6.57 -5.97 20.81
C ILE A 78 -7.02 -4.52 20.59
N GLY A 79 -6.19 -3.72 19.88
CA GLY A 79 -6.51 -2.35 19.46
C GLY A 79 -6.27 -1.28 20.53
N GLN A 80 -5.66 -1.61 21.68
CA GLN A 80 -5.32 -0.62 22.72
C GLN A 80 -4.04 0.12 22.35
N VAL A 81 -4.02 1.44 22.59
CA VAL A 81 -2.85 2.27 22.33
C VAL A 81 -1.75 1.92 23.33
N LYS A 82 -0.60 1.49 22.84
CA LYS A 82 0.60 1.17 23.62
C LYS A 82 1.59 2.32 23.66
N ALA A 83 1.73 3.02 22.55
CA ALA A 83 2.61 4.17 22.45
C ALA A 83 2.04 5.22 21.48
N THR A 84 2.49 6.45 21.63
CA THR A 84 2.17 7.54 20.72
C THR A 84 3.46 8.16 20.18
N LEU A 85 3.44 8.50 18.89
CA LEU A 85 4.47 9.32 18.24
C LEU A 85 3.85 10.69 18.00
N THR A 86 4.41 11.75 18.59
CA THR A 86 3.88 13.12 18.46
C THR A 86 4.96 14.03 17.86
N PHE A 87 4.57 14.77 16.84
CA PHE A 87 5.39 15.74 16.14
C PHE A 87 4.69 17.10 16.21
N GLU A 88 5.11 17.97 17.15
CA GLU A 88 4.40 19.22 17.48
C GLU A 88 4.50 20.31 16.41
N SER A 89 5.45 20.21 15.50
CA SER A 89 5.66 21.16 14.42
C SER A 89 5.85 20.41 13.10
N PHE A 90 4.85 19.62 12.74
CA PHE A 90 4.90 18.88 11.49
C PHE A 90 4.79 19.82 10.30
N ASP A 91 5.83 19.84 9.48
CA ASP A 91 5.87 20.55 8.20
C ASP A 91 6.32 19.56 7.11
N LYS A 92 5.43 19.29 6.16
CA LYS A 92 5.71 18.42 5.01
C LYS A 92 6.90 18.92 4.18
N GLY A 93 7.13 20.23 4.10
CA GLY A 93 8.26 20.85 3.39
C GLY A 93 9.60 20.66 4.08
N SER A 94 9.60 20.31 5.38
CA SER A 94 10.83 20.17 6.15
C SER A 94 11.60 18.89 5.78
N ASN A 95 12.93 19.02 5.70
CA ASN A 95 13.82 17.87 5.55
C ASN A 95 14.10 17.13 6.87
N ARG A 96 13.58 17.62 8.00
CA ARG A 96 13.73 17.02 9.32
C ARG A 96 12.37 16.90 9.98
N LEU A 97 12.18 15.79 10.67
CA LEU A 97 10.99 15.54 11.46
C LEU A 97 11.44 15.18 12.89
N GLU A 98 11.13 16.06 13.84
CA GLU A 98 11.47 15.89 15.24
C GLU A 98 10.20 15.70 16.06
N GLY A 99 10.24 14.79 17.05
CA GLY A 99 9.09 14.46 17.86
C GLY A 99 9.44 13.65 19.09
N VAL A 100 8.40 13.11 19.73
CA VAL A 100 8.51 12.29 20.94
C VAL A 100 7.70 11.02 20.76
N TRP A 101 8.35 9.89 21.01
CA TRP A 101 7.69 8.61 21.24
C TRP A 101 7.41 8.48 22.74
N LYS A 102 6.19 8.14 23.12
CA LYS A 102 5.75 8.00 24.51
C LYS A 102 5.06 6.66 24.73
N ASP A 103 5.57 5.86 25.64
CA ASP A 103 4.90 4.66 26.15
C ASP A 103 3.71 5.04 27.04
N VAL A 104 2.56 4.40 26.81
CA VAL A 104 1.33 4.70 27.57
C VAL A 104 1.38 4.10 28.96
N LYS A 105 2.05 2.94 29.16
CA LYS A 105 2.05 2.19 30.41
C LYS A 105 2.95 2.81 31.48
N ASP A 106 4.18 3.15 31.12
CA ASP A 106 5.18 3.66 32.06
C ASP A 106 5.51 5.15 31.86
N ALA A 107 4.84 5.79 30.89
CA ALA A 107 5.04 7.17 30.50
C ALA A 107 6.48 7.52 30.07
N ARG A 108 7.31 6.51 29.79
CA ARG A 108 8.66 6.70 29.27
C ARG A 108 8.62 7.42 27.93
N GLN A 109 9.53 8.36 27.75
CA GLN A 109 9.63 9.14 26.53
C GLN A 109 11.00 8.95 25.87
N LEU A 110 10.99 8.90 24.54
CA LEU A 110 12.19 8.85 23.72
C LEU A 110 12.09 9.92 22.63
N PRO A 111 13.17 10.69 22.38
CA PRO A 111 13.16 11.66 21.30
C PRO A 111 13.15 10.94 19.95
N ILE A 112 12.38 11.50 19.01
CA ILE A 112 12.39 11.08 17.60
C ILE A 112 13.18 12.12 16.82
N ARG A 113 14.10 11.65 15.96
CA ARG A 113 14.86 12.50 15.04
C ARG A 113 14.97 11.78 13.70
N LEU A 114 14.26 12.29 12.71
CA LEU A 114 14.20 11.71 11.37
C LEU A 114 14.65 12.72 10.33
N THR A 115 15.23 12.20 9.27
CA THR A 115 15.57 12.93 8.05
C THR A 115 14.71 12.41 6.91
N LYS A 116 14.16 13.32 6.11
CA LYS A 116 13.40 12.97 4.92
C LYS A 116 14.31 12.30 3.89
N ASN A 117 13.89 11.14 3.41
CA ASN A 117 14.53 10.47 2.29
C ASN A 117 13.99 11.03 0.97
N PHE A 118 12.66 11.02 0.81
CA PHE A 118 11.98 11.57 -0.37
C PHE A 118 10.48 11.74 -0.11
N ASP A 119 9.86 12.55 -0.96
CA ASP A 119 8.39 12.64 -1.09
C ASP A 119 7.97 11.97 -2.39
N ILE A 120 6.76 11.38 -2.39
CA ILE A 120 6.08 11.06 -3.63
C ILE A 120 5.39 12.34 -4.11
N ASP A 121 6.03 12.98 -5.07
CA ASP A 121 5.52 14.21 -5.68
C ASP A 121 4.63 13.87 -6.87
N TYR A 122 3.58 14.69 -7.07
CA TYR A 122 2.67 14.59 -8.20
C TYR A 122 2.91 15.73 -9.17
N GLY A 123 2.56 15.53 -10.44
CA GLY A 123 2.68 16.53 -11.49
C GLY A 123 3.52 16.06 -12.67
N ASN A 124 3.27 16.61 -13.85
CA ASN A 124 3.83 16.09 -15.10
C ASN A 124 5.31 16.41 -15.31
N ASP A 125 5.83 17.45 -14.64
CA ASP A 125 7.22 17.90 -14.83
C ASP A 125 8.22 17.30 -13.84
N ILE A 126 7.73 16.47 -12.91
CA ILE A 126 8.54 15.83 -11.88
C ILE A 126 8.99 14.45 -12.37
N GLU A 127 10.27 14.15 -12.22
CA GLU A 127 10.88 12.87 -12.60
C GLU A 127 11.85 12.42 -11.51
N TRP A 128 11.78 11.13 -11.16
CA TRP A 128 12.74 10.46 -10.27
C TRP A 128 12.60 8.94 -10.40
N THR A 129 13.66 8.21 -10.05
CA THR A 129 13.73 6.75 -10.19
C THR A 129 14.21 6.07 -8.91
N ASP A 130 13.89 4.78 -8.78
CA ASP A 130 14.44 3.82 -7.82
C ASP A 130 14.35 4.26 -6.35
N ARG A 131 13.20 4.84 -5.97
CA ARG A 131 12.89 5.11 -4.56
C ARG A 131 12.31 3.86 -3.90
N GLU A 132 12.69 3.60 -2.66
CA GLU A 132 12.25 2.40 -1.93
C GLU A 132 11.24 2.75 -0.85
N ILE A 133 10.17 1.96 -0.75
CA ILE A 133 9.11 2.11 0.25
C ILE A 133 8.91 0.77 0.96
N ILE A 134 9.10 0.75 2.28
CA ILE A 134 8.78 -0.43 3.10
C ILE A 134 7.27 -0.70 3.06
N GLN A 135 6.90 -1.99 3.02
CA GLN A 135 5.50 -2.42 2.95
C GLN A 135 4.97 -2.84 4.34
N PRO A 136 3.63 -2.75 4.57
CA PRO A 136 3.01 -3.00 5.88
C PRO A 136 2.98 -4.47 6.29
N VAL A 137 3.33 -5.37 5.39
CA VAL A 137 3.29 -6.81 5.60
C VAL A 137 4.69 -7.40 5.56
N SER A 138 4.88 -8.52 6.25
CA SER A 138 6.14 -9.24 6.27
C SER A 138 5.90 -10.75 6.41
N LEU A 139 6.81 -11.55 5.91
CA LEU A 139 6.90 -12.99 6.15
C LEU A 139 7.70 -13.26 7.44
N ARG A 140 7.75 -14.51 7.88
CA ARG A 140 8.46 -14.87 9.12
C ARG A 140 9.89 -14.32 9.18
N ASN A 141 10.66 -14.51 8.10
CA ASN A 141 12.08 -14.13 8.05
C ASN A 141 12.38 -13.03 7.03
N HIS A 142 11.38 -12.57 6.29
CA HIS A 142 11.55 -11.62 5.21
C HIS A 142 10.57 -10.46 5.32
N TYR A 143 10.95 -9.32 4.76
CA TYR A 143 10.10 -8.17 4.59
C TYR A 143 10.20 -7.63 3.15
N PHE A 144 9.30 -6.73 2.81
CA PHE A 144 9.17 -6.24 1.44
C PHE A 144 9.48 -4.75 1.35
N LYS A 145 10.19 -4.39 0.28
CA LYS A 145 10.26 -3.00 -0.20
C LYS A 145 9.80 -2.93 -1.65
N LEU A 146 8.93 -1.97 -1.95
CA LEU A 146 8.64 -1.61 -3.33
C LEU A 146 9.75 -0.71 -3.86
N VAL A 147 10.08 -0.87 -5.13
CA VAL A 147 10.84 0.11 -5.90
C VAL A 147 9.84 0.91 -6.71
N VAL A 148 9.88 2.22 -6.53
CA VAL A 148 8.94 3.13 -7.18
C VAL A 148 9.70 4.14 -8.04
N SER A 149 9.09 4.53 -9.14
CA SER A 149 9.67 5.52 -10.07
C SER A 149 8.55 6.41 -10.63
N LYS A 150 8.92 7.59 -11.05
CA LYS A 150 8.02 8.54 -11.69
C LYS A 150 8.64 9.08 -12.97
N GLU A 151 7.98 8.84 -14.08
CA GLU A 151 8.40 9.32 -15.39
C GLU A 151 7.92 10.75 -15.63
N LYS A 152 8.71 11.53 -16.37
CA LYS A 152 8.30 12.83 -16.86
C LYS A 152 7.09 12.69 -17.76
N GLY A 153 6.10 13.54 -17.58
CA GLY A 153 4.82 13.46 -18.29
C GLY A 153 3.77 12.58 -17.62
N SER A 154 4.14 11.75 -16.64
CA SER A 154 3.20 11.00 -15.81
C SER A 154 2.81 11.79 -14.58
N PHE A 155 1.51 11.84 -14.25
CA PHE A 155 1.04 12.53 -13.04
C PHE A 155 1.39 11.75 -11.76
N SER A 156 1.34 10.42 -11.80
CA SER A 156 1.54 9.53 -10.65
C SER A 156 2.82 8.72 -10.78
N ALA A 157 3.39 8.35 -9.64
CA ALA A 157 4.43 7.33 -9.56
C ALA A 157 3.88 5.93 -9.85
N ARG A 158 4.75 5.02 -10.23
CA ARG A 158 4.47 3.62 -10.47
C ARG A 158 5.40 2.73 -9.65
N VAL A 159 4.93 1.55 -9.32
CA VAL A 159 5.78 0.48 -8.80
C VAL A 159 6.51 -0.15 -9.98
N THR A 160 7.83 -0.05 -9.98
CA THR A 160 8.71 -0.59 -11.04
C THR A 160 9.46 -1.82 -10.60
N GLY A 161 9.40 -2.15 -9.32
CA GLY A 161 10.03 -3.35 -8.80
C GLY A 161 9.59 -3.68 -7.37
N LEU A 162 9.93 -4.89 -6.98
CA LEU A 162 9.70 -5.45 -5.66
C LEU A 162 10.98 -6.11 -5.16
N LYS A 163 11.35 -5.86 -3.91
CA LYS A 163 12.45 -6.52 -3.22
C LYS A 163 11.93 -7.34 -2.04
N ILE A 164 12.42 -8.56 -1.92
CA ILE A 164 12.28 -9.42 -0.74
C ILE A 164 13.63 -9.40 -0.03
N LEU A 165 13.64 -8.92 1.22
CA LEU A 165 14.84 -8.77 2.01
C LEU A 165 14.77 -9.64 3.27
N GLU A 166 15.90 -10.16 3.70
CA GLU A 166 16.03 -10.90 4.95
C GLU A 166 16.00 -9.92 6.14
N LYS A 167 15.12 -10.18 7.12
CA LYS A 167 15.06 -9.38 8.34
C LYS A 167 16.40 -9.39 9.08
N LYS A 168 16.74 -8.28 9.74
CA LYS A 168 17.95 -8.04 10.55
C LYS A 168 19.25 -7.90 9.76
N THR A 169 19.31 -8.31 8.52
CA THR A 169 20.52 -8.29 7.70
C THR A 169 20.39 -7.39 6.47
N ASP A 170 19.16 -7.07 6.07
CA ASP A 170 18.82 -6.35 4.83
C ASP A 170 19.38 -7.02 3.56
N LYS A 171 19.75 -8.30 3.68
CA LYS A 171 20.25 -9.06 2.52
C LYS A 171 19.13 -9.22 1.50
N LEU A 172 19.39 -8.82 0.27
CA LEU A 172 18.47 -9.05 -0.84
C LEU A 172 18.37 -10.56 -1.13
N ILE A 173 17.17 -11.11 -1.01
CA ILE A 173 16.86 -12.51 -1.31
C ILE A 173 16.40 -12.65 -2.75
N GLN A 174 15.39 -11.83 -3.15
CA GLN A 174 14.88 -11.78 -4.52
C GLN A 174 14.49 -10.38 -4.92
N LYS A 175 14.54 -10.11 -6.21
CA LYS A 175 14.03 -8.90 -6.84
C LYS A 175 13.17 -9.29 -8.04
N PHE A 176 12.02 -8.63 -8.19
CA PHE A 176 11.18 -8.72 -9.36
C PHE A 176 11.04 -7.35 -10.00
N ASP A 177 11.11 -7.28 -11.31
CA ASP A 177 10.73 -6.10 -12.06
C ASP A 177 9.23 -6.23 -12.40
N VAL A 178 8.45 -5.25 -12.00
CA VAL A 178 6.99 -5.23 -12.19
C VAL A 178 6.56 -3.88 -12.76
N SER A 179 5.33 -3.78 -13.23
CA SER A 179 4.78 -2.51 -13.73
C SER A 179 3.37 -2.33 -13.20
N CYS A 180 3.27 -1.81 -11.96
CA CYS A 180 2.02 -1.70 -11.22
C CYS A 180 1.69 -0.25 -10.86
N GLN A 181 0.43 0.04 -10.57
CA GLN A 181 0.05 1.30 -9.94
C GLN A 181 0.55 1.33 -8.50
N LEU A 182 0.95 2.51 -8.03
CA LEU A 182 1.18 2.72 -6.62
C LEU A 182 -0.17 3.01 -5.93
N TRP A 183 -0.56 2.16 -5.00
CA TRP A 183 -1.82 2.25 -4.26
C TRP A 183 -1.59 2.49 -2.78
N GLY A 184 -1.48 3.76 -2.39
CA GLY A 184 -1.22 4.12 -0.99
C GLY A 184 0.01 3.41 -0.43
N LEU A 185 -0.10 2.90 0.80
CA LEU A 185 0.94 2.11 1.46
C LEU A 185 0.74 0.59 1.34
N ASP A 186 -0.43 0.14 0.85
CA ASP A 186 -0.85 -1.28 0.84
C ASP A 186 -0.82 -1.87 -0.56
N ASN A 187 0.37 -2.14 -1.07
CA ASN A 187 0.50 -2.72 -2.40
C ASN A 187 0.75 -4.23 -2.37
N ILE A 188 1.08 -4.79 -1.22
CA ILE A 188 1.37 -6.21 -1.06
C ILE A 188 0.39 -6.85 -0.10
N SER A 189 -0.13 -8.02 -0.46
CA SER A 189 -0.93 -8.87 0.40
C SER A 189 -0.32 -10.26 0.49
N ILE A 190 -0.41 -10.90 1.67
CA ILE A 190 0.06 -12.26 1.91
C ILE A 190 -1.14 -13.18 2.07
N ASN A 191 -1.14 -14.30 1.36
CA ASN A 191 -2.16 -15.35 1.45
C ASN A 191 -1.60 -16.64 0.82
N ASP A 192 -2.25 -17.77 1.04
CA ASP A 192 -2.03 -19.01 0.31
C ASP A 192 -2.88 -19.01 -0.97
N TYR A 193 -2.29 -18.54 -2.07
CA TYR A 193 -3.03 -18.33 -3.33
C TYR A 193 -3.22 -19.61 -4.16
N ASN A 194 -2.39 -20.63 -3.94
CA ASN A 194 -2.50 -21.92 -4.62
C ASN A 194 -3.10 -23.01 -3.75
N PHE A 195 -3.42 -22.72 -2.48
CA PHE A 195 -4.02 -23.63 -1.49
C PHE A 195 -3.14 -24.81 -1.10
N ASP A 196 -1.82 -24.61 -1.08
CA ASP A 196 -0.83 -25.64 -0.70
C ASP A 196 -0.42 -25.57 0.78
N GLY A 197 -0.85 -24.54 1.50
CA GLY A 197 -0.58 -24.33 2.92
C GLY A 197 0.67 -23.50 3.20
N VAL A 198 1.26 -22.90 2.18
CA VAL A 198 2.42 -22.01 2.30
C VAL A 198 2.02 -20.57 1.98
N ASP A 199 2.65 -19.61 2.66
CA ASP A 199 2.40 -18.21 2.40
C ASP A 199 2.99 -17.77 1.06
N ASP A 200 2.12 -17.31 0.18
CA ASP A 200 2.39 -16.62 -1.07
C ASP A 200 2.22 -15.12 -0.88
N PHE A 201 2.46 -14.33 -1.91
CA PHE A 201 2.12 -12.92 -1.89
C PHE A 201 1.56 -12.43 -3.24
N SER A 202 0.80 -11.34 -3.19
CA SER A 202 0.37 -10.61 -4.38
C SER A 202 0.81 -9.15 -4.33
N VAL A 203 0.92 -8.53 -5.51
CA VAL A 203 1.19 -7.10 -5.67
C VAL A 203 -0.01 -6.49 -6.39
N PHE A 204 -0.62 -5.46 -5.81
CA PHE A 204 -1.68 -4.69 -6.48
C PHE A 204 -1.16 -4.15 -7.82
N GLU A 205 -1.82 -4.52 -8.91
CA GLU A 205 -1.39 -4.16 -10.26
C GLU A 205 -2.11 -2.92 -10.78
N HIS A 206 -3.44 -2.96 -10.78
CA HIS A 206 -4.22 -1.91 -11.41
C HIS A 206 -5.62 -1.77 -10.83
N GLN A 207 -6.10 -0.51 -10.73
CA GLN A 207 -7.50 -0.17 -10.52
C GLN A 207 -8.12 0.21 -11.86
N TYR A 208 -9.10 -0.55 -12.31
CA TYR A 208 -9.89 -0.24 -13.50
C TYR A 208 -11.06 0.70 -13.18
N ALA A 209 -11.89 0.97 -14.17
CA ALA A 209 -13.12 1.71 -13.94
C ALA A 209 -14.09 0.89 -13.05
N GLY A 210 -14.71 1.57 -12.10
CA GLY A 210 -15.61 0.93 -11.13
C GLY A 210 -14.86 0.15 -10.05
N PRO A 211 -15.42 -0.97 -9.56
CA PRO A 211 -14.83 -1.74 -8.45
C PRO A 211 -13.71 -2.72 -8.88
N ASN A 212 -13.45 -2.80 -10.17
CA ASN A 212 -12.55 -3.80 -10.73
C ASN A 212 -11.09 -3.53 -10.40
N THR A 213 -10.37 -4.54 -9.91
CA THR A 213 -8.93 -4.48 -9.62
C THR A 213 -8.21 -5.69 -10.22
N SER A 214 -6.90 -5.58 -10.40
CA SER A 214 -6.03 -6.73 -10.69
C SER A 214 -4.81 -6.74 -9.77
N SER A 215 -4.22 -7.92 -9.62
CA SER A 215 -2.96 -8.13 -8.89
C SER A 215 -2.08 -9.13 -9.62
N LEU A 216 -0.78 -9.01 -9.44
CA LEU A 216 0.20 -10.03 -9.80
C LEU A 216 0.36 -10.97 -8.60
N TYR A 217 0.38 -12.27 -8.86
CA TYR A 217 0.45 -13.30 -7.81
C TYR A 217 1.78 -14.05 -7.90
N PHE A 218 2.47 -14.16 -6.77
CA PHE A 218 3.77 -14.81 -6.65
C PHE A 218 3.64 -15.97 -5.68
N LEU A 219 3.87 -17.17 -6.19
CA LEU A 219 3.79 -18.41 -5.43
C LEU A 219 5.16 -18.84 -4.92
N TYR A 220 5.22 -19.39 -3.71
CA TYR A 220 6.43 -19.93 -3.15
C TYR A 220 6.69 -21.34 -3.67
N ASP A 221 7.91 -21.59 -4.11
CA ASP A 221 8.38 -22.92 -4.47
C ASP A 221 9.28 -23.47 -3.36
N PRO A 222 8.83 -24.50 -2.62
CA PRO A 222 9.62 -25.08 -1.53
C PRO A 222 10.88 -25.82 -1.99
N GLU A 223 10.96 -26.26 -3.25
CA GLU A 223 12.14 -26.95 -3.78
C GLU A 223 13.28 -25.95 -4.03
N THR A 224 12.99 -24.82 -4.64
CA THR A 224 13.97 -23.76 -4.91
C THR A 224 14.13 -22.77 -3.77
N GLN A 225 13.18 -22.73 -2.84
CA GLN A 225 13.05 -21.75 -1.75
C GLN A 225 12.91 -20.30 -2.27
N HIS A 226 12.30 -20.15 -3.43
CA HIS A 226 12.08 -18.86 -4.10
C HIS A 226 10.63 -18.68 -4.50
N TYR A 227 10.24 -17.43 -4.66
CA TYR A 227 8.95 -17.08 -5.25
C TYR A 227 9.07 -16.99 -6.77
N PHE A 228 7.99 -17.31 -7.48
CA PHE A 228 7.87 -17.13 -8.92
C PHE A 228 6.51 -16.52 -9.26
N GLU A 229 6.44 -15.76 -10.34
CA GLU A 229 5.18 -15.21 -10.83
C GLU A 229 4.33 -16.33 -11.41
N SER A 230 3.12 -16.51 -10.87
CA SER A 230 2.25 -17.66 -11.17
C SER A 230 1.59 -17.62 -12.54
N GLY A 231 1.47 -16.41 -13.12
CA GLY A 231 0.62 -16.18 -14.27
C GLY A 231 -0.88 -16.21 -13.97
N PHE A 232 -1.30 -16.23 -12.70
CA PHE A 232 -2.70 -16.05 -12.33
C PHE A 232 -3.14 -14.67 -12.80
N SER A 233 -4.26 -14.62 -13.51
CA SER A 233 -4.79 -13.37 -14.05
C SER A 233 -6.30 -13.38 -14.01
N GLY A 234 -6.89 -12.23 -13.71
CA GLY A 234 -8.33 -12.02 -13.64
C GLY A 234 -8.63 -10.70 -12.95
N VAL A 235 -9.91 -10.36 -12.93
CA VAL A 235 -10.40 -9.11 -12.35
C VAL A 235 -11.09 -9.41 -11.03
N SER A 236 -10.69 -8.70 -9.96
CA SER A 236 -11.27 -8.84 -8.62
C SER A 236 -11.35 -10.29 -8.15
N LEU A 237 -10.20 -10.97 -8.19
CA LEU A 237 -10.10 -12.36 -7.75
C LEU A 237 -10.25 -12.46 -6.24
N GLU A 238 -11.13 -13.35 -5.80
CA GLU A 238 -11.35 -13.73 -4.40
C GLU A 238 -10.94 -15.19 -4.21
N PHE A 239 -10.14 -15.46 -3.17
CA PHE A 239 -9.59 -16.77 -2.87
C PHE A 239 -10.30 -17.36 -1.65
N ASP A 240 -11.02 -18.45 -1.84
CA ASP A 240 -11.71 -19.18 -0.77
C ASP A 240 -10.90 -20.41 -0.35
N PRO A 241 -10.24 -20.37 0.81
CA PRO A 241 -9.43 -21.48 1.29
C PRO A 241 -10.26 -22.70 1.70
N GLU A 242 -11.54 -22.54 2.07
CA GLU A 242 -12.40 -23.65 2.50
C GLU A 242 -12.77 -24.56 1.31
N THR A 243 -13.16 -23.95 0.20
CA THR A 243 -13.53 -24.68 -1.02
C THR A 243 -12.37 -24.86 -1.99
N LYS A 244 -11.23 -24.22 -1.72
CA LYS A 244 -10.07 -24.15 -2.63
C LYS A 244 -10.49 -23.70 -4.02
N THR A 245 -11.21 -22.59 -4.08
CA THR A 245 -11.79 -22.02 -5.31
C THR A 245 -11.40 -20.55 -5.42
N ILE A 246 -11.10 -20.12 -6.62
CA ILE A 246 -10.89 -18.72 -6.93
C ILE A 246 -12.15 -18.24 -7.67
N TYR A 247 -12.72 -17.14 -7.19
CA TYR A 247 -13.87 -16.50 -7.80
C TYR A 247 -13.40 -15.20 -8.50
N GLU A 248 -13.88 -14.99 -9.71
CA GLU A 248 -13.71 -13.74 -10.43
C GLU A 248 -15.03 -13.02 -10.57
N TRP A 249 -14.99 -11.70 -10.35
CA TRP A 249 -16.12 -10.83 -10.57
C TRP A 249 -15.69 -9.60 -11.36
N ASN A 250 -16.17 -9.48 -12.59
CA ASN A 250 -15.83 -8.41 -13.50
C ASN A 250 -17.08 -7.66 -13.93
N GLN A 251 -17.18 -6.38 -13.59
CA GLN A 251 -18.27 -5.51 -13.98
C GLN A 251 -17.86 -4.59 -15.12
N SER A 252 -18.62 -4.61 -16.21
CA SER A 252 -18.46 -3.72 -17.35
C SER A 252 -19.78 -3.06 -17.70
N GLY A 253 -19.98 -1.83 -17.23
CA GLY A 253 -21.26 -1.13 -17.34
C GLY A 253 -22.38 -1.87 -16.62
N ALA A 254 -23.46 -2.21 -17.35
CA ALA A 254 -24.57 -3.03 -16.85
C ALA A 254 -24.32 -4.54 -16.91
N GLY A 255 -23.19 -4.98 -17.47
CA GLY A 255 -22.83 -6.38 -17.58
C GLY A 255 -21.91 -6.83 -16.44
N VAL A 256 -22.16 -8.04 -15.93
CA VAL A 256 -21.29 -8.71 -14.95
C VAL A 256 -20.91 -10.08 -15.51
N THR A 257 -19.63 -10.34 -15.57
CA THR A 257 -19.07 -11.66 -15.84
C THR A 257 -18.49 -12.25 -14.56
N THR A 258 -18.82 -13.49 -14.27
CA THR A 258 -18.27 -14.24 -13.15
C THR A 258 -17.59 -15.50 -13.64
N ALA A 259 -16.50 -15.90 -13.00
CA ALA A 259 -15.87 -17.17 -13.24
C ALA A 259 -15.45 -17.83 -11.93
N GLU A 260 -15.40 -19.16 -11.93
CA GLU A 260 -14.89 -19.99 -10.87
C GLU A 260 -13.70 -20.78 -11.41
N TYR A 261 -12.60 -20.80 -10.64
CA TYR A 261 -11.39 -21.51 -11.02
C TYR A 261 -10.97 -22.47 -9.91
N LYS A 262 -10.29 -23.55 -10.30
CA LYS A 262 -9.49 -24.39 -9.42
C LYS A 262 -8.01 -24.21 -9.74
N VAL A 263 -7.16 -24.40 -8.73
CA VAL A 263 -5.72 -24.45 -8.95
C VAL A 263 -5.31 -25.90 -9.17
N ILE A 264 -4.67 -26.17 -10.31
CA ILE A 264 -4.12 -27.48 -10.67
C ILE A 264 -2.70 -27.23 -11.19
N ASP A 265 -1.72 -27.87 -10.55
CA ASP A 265 -0.28 -27.71 -10.89
C ASP A 265 0.13 -26.21 -10.98
N ASN A 266 -0.24 -25.44 -9.97
CA ASN A 266 0.00 -23.99 -9.90
C ASN A 266 -0.56 -23.18 -11.08
N LYS A 267 -1.64 -23.65 -11.70
CA LYS A 267 -2.35 -22.95 -12.79
C LYS A 267 -3.82 -22.78 -12.46
N MET A 268 -4.37 -21.61 -12.79
CA MET A 268 -5.80 -21.36 -12.73
C MET A 268 -6.50 -22.10 -13.87
N VAL A 269 -7.43 -22.98 -13.55
CA VAL A 269 -8.26 -23.74 -14.50
C VAL A 269 -9.72 -23.36 -14.30
N VAL A 270 -10.35 -22.81 -15.33
CA VAL A 270 -11.77 -22.44 -15.30
C VAL A 270 -12.63 -23.69 -15.12
N VAL A 271 -13.50 -23.67 -14.11
CA VAL A 271 -14.50 -24.73 -13.88
C VAL A 271 -15.92 -24.29 -14.18
N LYS A 272 -16.18 -22.96 -14.11
CA LYS A 272 -17.48 -22.39 -14.43
C LYS A 272 -17.33 -20.93 -14.85
N GLN A 273 -18.15 -20.48 -15.79
CA GLN A 273 -18.22 -19.08 -16.22
C GLN A 273 -19.66 -18.71 -16.53
N SER A 274 -20.06 -17.48 -16.15
CA SER A 274 -21.38 -16.94 -16.38
C SER A 274 -21.30 -15.46 -16.76
N CYS A 275 -22.25 -14.99 -17.56
CA CYS A 275 -22.36 -13.60 -17.94
C CYS A 275 -23.82 -13.15 -17.70
N PHE A 276 -24.01 -12.09 -16.95
CA PHE A 276 -25.30 -11.50 -16.67
C PHE A 276 -25.36 -10.08 -17.22
N LYS A 277 -26.51 -9.72 -17.80
CA LYS A 277 -26.82 -8.32 -18.15
C LYS A 277 -28.02 -7.90 -17.30
N TRP A 278 -27.91 -6.71 -16.71
CA TRP A 278 -29.07 -6.08 -16.09
C TRP A 278 -29.88 -5.39 -17.19
N ASP A 279 -31.09 -5.89 -17.43
CA ASP A 279 -32.07 -5.19 -18.29
C ASP A 279 -32.69 -4.05 -17.45
N TYR A 280 -32.48 -2.82 -17.90
CA TYR A 280 -33.09 -1.62 -17.32
C TYR A 280 -34.38 -1.28 -18.06
#